data_7635f554e3c760f9584936b9ffe7e922
#
_entry.id   7635f554e3c760f9584936b9ffe7e922
#
_cell.length_a   1.000
_cell.length_b   1.000
_cell.length_c   1.000
_cell.angle_alpha   90.00
_cell.angle_beta   90.00
_cell.angle_gamma   90.00
#
_symmetry.space_group_name_H-M   'P 1'
#
loop_
_entity.id
_entity.type
_entity.pdbx_description
1 polymer ?
#
loop_
_entity_poly.entity_id
_entity_poly.type
_entity_poly.pdbx_seq_one_letter_code
_entity_poly.pdbx_strand_id
1 'polypeptide(L)'
;MEYLMEFFEDLDEVVYISDMETNELVYMNRHLRNALGLENHAQYQGQMCYKVLQGYDQPCSFCTNHILEPNHFHSWTHINPVMNKRFLIKDSVFYYDDRKYRIEIAIDVDSEVVCQTPYYYARSESILNGCLQQAFSDANPEVALGRILSYVGRTFSC
;
A
#
# COMPACT_ATOMS: atom_id res chain seq x y z
N MET A 1 -6.55 -3.66 12.75
CA MET A 1 -6.56 -3.56 11.28
C MET A 1 -7.46 -2.42 10.78
N GLU A 2 -8.63 -2.23 11.35
CA GLU A 2 -9.62 -1.19 10.95
C GLU A 2 -9.03 0.23 10.94
N TYR A 3 -8.36 0.66 12.02
CA TYR A 3 -7.69 1.98 12.09
C TYR A 3 -6.59 2.19 11.03
N LEU A 4 -5.88 1.13 10.67
CA LEU A 4 -4.88 1.19 9.61
C LEU A 4 -5.54 1.41 8.25
N MET A 5 -6.64 0.72 7.99
CA MET A 5 -7.43 0.87 6.77
C MET A 5 -8.02 2.28 6.64
N GLU A 6 -8.55 2.81 7.75
CA GLU A 6 -9.11 4.18 7.79
C GLU A 6 -8.03 5.23 7.48
N PHE A 7 -6.80 5.05 7.99
CA PHE A 7 -5.68 5.95 7.71
C PHE A 7 -5.31 5.99 6.21
N PHE A 8 -5.39 4.86 5.52
CA PHE A 8 -5.03 4.78 4.10
C PHE A 8 -6.19 5.15 3.16
N GLU A 9 -7.42 5.27 3.68
CA GLU A 9 -8.62 5.41 2.84
C GLU A 9 -8.59 6.63 1.93
N ASP A 10 -8.05 7.75 2.42
CA ASP A 10 -8.03 9.04 1.73
C ASP A 10 -6.68 9.38 1.07
N LEU A 11 -5.73 8.43 1.02
CA LEU A 11 -4.49 8.64 0.27
C LEU A 11 -4.74 8.66 -1.24
N ASP A 12 -4.03 9.55 -1.93
CA ASP A 12 -4.08 9.68 -3.37
C ASP A 12 -3.19 8.64 -4.11
N GLU A 13 -2.41 7.86 -3.36
CA GLU A 13 -1.66 6.72 -3.87
C GLU A 13 -2.52 5.45 -3.86
N VAL A 14 -2.15 4.49 -4.69
CA VAL A 14 -2.72 3.15 -4.64
C VAL A 14 -2.28 2.43 -3.38
N VAL A 15 -3.23 1.96 -2.57
CA VAL A 15 -2.94 1.13 -1.38
C VAL A 15 -3.84 -0.09 -1.36
N TYR A 16 -3.23 -1.27 -1.15
CA TYR A 16 -3.99 -2.48 -0.87
C TYR A 16 -3.28 -3.39 0.14
N ILE A 17 -4.08 -4.26 0.76
CA ILE A 17 -3.62 -5.33 1.64
C ILE A 17 -4.14 -6.66 1.08
N SER A 18 -3.25 -7.65 1.01
CA SER A 18 -3.60 -9.02 0.65
C SER A 18 -3.06 -10.02 1.68
N ASP A 19 -3.79 -11.10 1.84
CA ASP A 19 -3.33 -12.26 2.59
C ASP A 19 -2.22 -12.98 1.81
N MET A 20 -1.10 -13.26 2.45
CA MET A 20 0.05 -13.86 1.75
C MET A 20 -0.07 -15.36 1.54
N GLU A 21 -0.94 -16.05 2.27
CA GLU A 21 -1.16 -17.48 2.12
C GLU A 21 -2.19 -17.78 1.02
N THR A 22 -3.28 -17.02 0.99
CA THR A 22 -4.38 -17.24 0.05
C THR A 22 -4.31 -16.36 -1.19
N ASN A 23 -3.53 -15.26 -1.17
CA ASN A 23 -3.52 -14.18 -2.16
C ASN A 23 -4.85 -13.41 -2.28
N GLU A 24 -5.72 -13.53 -1.30
CA GLU A 24 -7.00 -12.82 -1.27
C GLU A 24 -6.81 -11.36 -0.88
N LEU A 25 -7.54 -10.48 -1.53
CA LEU A 25 -7.61 -9.07 -1.20
C LEU A 25 -8.42 -8.87 0.08
N VAL A 26 -7.84 -8.16 1.03
CA VAL A 26 -8.45 -7.81 2.31
C VAL A 26 -8.91 -6.36 2.31
N TYR A 27 -8.11 -5.48 1.72
CA TYR A 27 -8.35 -4.04 1.68
C TYR A 27 -7.85 -3.41 0.39
N MET A 28 -8.56 -2.42 -0.08
CA MET A 28 -8.16 -1.42 -1.07
C MET A 28 -8.64 -0.05 -0.63
N ASN A 29 -7.80 0.98 -0.76
CA ASN A 29 -8.20 2.35 -0.48
C ASN A 29 -9.14 2.91 -1.56
N ARG A 30 -9.74 4.05 -1.29
CA ARG A 30 -10.70 4.73 -2.20
C ARG A 30 -10.08 5.03 -3.55
N HIS A 31 -8.83 5.50 -3.59
CA HIS A 31 -8.14 5.82 -4.82
C HIS A 31 -8.04 4.60 -5.76
N LEU A 32 -7.59 3.46 -5.24
CA LEU A 32 -7.50 2.22 -6.02
C LEU A 32 -8.87 1.70 -6.47
N ARG A 33 -9.86 1.71 -5.58
CA ARG A 33 -11.23 1.29 -5.94
C ARG A 33 -11.78 2.14 -7.09
N ASN A 34 -11.65 3.46 -7.01
CA ASN A 34 -12.09 4.36 -8.07
C ASN A 34 -11.36 4.09 -9.39
N ALA A 35 -10.05 3.87 -9.36
CA ALA A 35 -9.24 3.55 -10.55
C ALA A 35 -9.67 2.24 -11.24
N LEU A 36 -10.21 1.28 -10.47
CA LEU A 36 -10.72 0.01 -10.97
C LEU A 36 -12.23 0.00 -11.23
N GLY A 37 -12.94 1.11 -10.98
CA GLY A 37 -14.39 1.20 -11.14
C GLY A 37 -15.17 0.36 -10.11
N LEU A 38 -14.62 0.16 -8.91
CA LEU A 38 -15.24 -0.59 -7.82
C LEU A 38 -15.92 0.36 -6.83
N GLU A 39 -17.19 0.14 -6.57
CA GLU A 39 -17.99 1.03 -5.71
C GLU A 39 -17.87 0.71 -4.22
N ASN A 40 -17.65 -0.56 -3.87
CA ASN A 40 -17.63 -1.01 -2.47
C ASN A 40 -16.69 -2.20 -2.23
N HIS A 41 -16.44 -2.49 -0.95
CA HIS A 41 -15.53 -3.55 -0.51
C HIS A 41 -15.99 -4.96 -0.93
N ALA A 42 -17.29 -5.22 -0.98
CA ALA A 42 -17.82 -6.54 -1.33
C ALA A 42 -17.46 -6.99 -2.75
N GLN A 43 -17.09 -6.05 -3.63
CA GLN A 43 -16.73 -6.34 -5.01
C GLN A 43 -15.31 -6.91 -5.17
N TYR A 44 -14.44 -6.78 -4.16
CA TYR A 44 -13.06 -7.27 -4.25
C TYR A 44 -12.61 -8.13 -3.07
N GLN A 45 -13.20 -7.99 -1.88
CA GLN A 45 -12.81 -8.77 -0.71
C GLN A 45 -12.91 -10.28 -0.98
N GLY A 46 -11.87 -11.02 -0.63
CA GLY A 46 -11.76 -12.44 -0.90
C GLY A 46 -11.46 -12.80 -2.36
N GLN A 47 -11.36 -11.82 -3.27
CA GLN A 47 -10.89 -12.10 -4.62
C GLN A 47 -9.36 -12.13 -4.68
N MET A 48 -8.82 -12.88 -5.62
CA MET A 48 -7.37 -13.03 -5.80
C MET A 48 -6.74 -11.73 -6.30
N CYS A 49 -5.69 -11.26 -5.61
CA CYS A 49 -4.99 -10.03 -5.94
C CYS A 49 -4.48 -10.01 -7.39
N TYR A 50 -3.91 -11.11 -7.87
CA TYR A 50 -3.40 -11.22 -9.24
C TYR A 50 -4.51 -11.12 -10.29
N LYS A 51 -5.75 -11.53 -9.95
CA LYS A 51 -6.88 -11.45 -10.86
C LYS A 51 -7.42 -10.03 -10.95
N VAL A 52 -7.67 -9.39 -9.81
CA VAL A 52 -8.27 -8.04 -9.76
C VAL A 52 -7.27 -6.97 -10.20
N LEU A 53 -6.03 -7.05 -9.70
CA LEU A 53 -5.03 -5.99 -9.88
C LEU A 53 -4.20 -6.14 -11.16
N GLN A 54 -4.04 -7.37 -11.67
CA GLN A 54 -3.17 -7.66 -12.81
C GLN A 54 -3.90 -8.31 -14.00
N GLY A 55 -5.15 -8.75 -13.81
CA GLY A 55 -5.92 -9.42 -14.86
C GLY A 55 -5.42 -10.83 -15.18
N TYR A 56 -4.69 -11.49 -14.27
CA TYR A 56 -4.14 -12.84 -14.48
C TYR A 56 -5.01 -13.91 -13.86
N ASP A 57 -4.99 -15.10 -14.44
CA ASP A 57 -5.71 -16.27 -13.92
C ASP A 57 -4.88 -17.11 -12.92
N GLN A 58 -3.61 -16.75 -12.72
CA GLN A 58 -2.68 -17.43 -11.82
C GLN A 58 -1.76 -16.41 -11.13
N PRO A 59 -1.11 -16.78 -10.02
CA PRO A 59 -0.19 -15.90 -9.31
C PRO A 59 0.88 -15.30 -10.23
N CYS A 60 1.20 -14.01 -10.01
CA CYS A 60 2.15 -13.27 -10.81
C CYS A 60 3.54 -13.93 -10.77
N SER A 61 4.21 -14.09 -11.91
CA SER A 61 5.58 -14.61 -11.98
C SER A 61 6.61 -13.67 -11.34
N PHE A 62 6.26 -12.40 -11.20
CA PHE A 62 7.06 -11.35 -10.56
C PHE A 62 6.61 -11.04 -9.12
N CYS A 63 5.76 -11.88 -8.50
CA CYS A 63 5.26 -11.66 -7.14
C CYS A 63 6.42 -11.59 -6.13
N THR A 64 6.45 -10.52 -5.36
CA THR A 64 7.49 -10.23 -4.38
C THR A 64 7.30 -10.95 -3.04
N ASN A 65 6.17 -11.63 -2.80
CA ASN A 65 5.85 -12.28 -1.53
C ASN A 65 6.99 -13.14 -0.94
N HIS A 66 7.82 -13.77 -1.80
CA HIS A 66 8.88 -14.68 -1.39
C HIS A 66 10.16 -13.96 -0.89
N ILE A 67 10.29 -12.64 -1.12
CA ILE A 67 11.44 -11.84 -0.72
C ILE A 67 11.12 -10.82 0.36
N LEU A 68 9.83 -10.64 0.70
CA LEU A 68 9.42 -9.63 1.67
C LEU A 68 9.72 -10.09 3.10
N GLU A 69 10.31 -9.17 3.88
CA GLU A 69 10.64 -9.35 5.29
C GLU A 69 9.89 -8.35 6.17
N PRO A 70 9.55 -8.72 7.42
CA PRO A 70 8.93 -7.79 8.36
C PRO A 70 9.83 -6.58 8.64
N ASN A 71 9.20 -5.41 8.83
CA ASN A 71 9.88 -4.15 9.12
C ASN A 71 10.86 -3.67 8.03
N HIS A 72 10.77 -4.24 6.84
CA HIS A 72 11.54 -3.83 5.68
C HIS A 72 10.62 -3.55 4.49
N PHE A 73 10.88 -2.43 3.79
CA PHE A 73 10.18 -2.09 2.55
C PHE A 73 11.02 -2.47 1.35
N HIS A 74 10.47 -3.32 0.50
CA HIS A 74 11.02 -3.62 -0.82
C HIS A 74 10.47 -2.62 -1.83
N SER A 75 11.36 -1.93 -2.55
CA SER A 75 10.98 -0.93 -3.56
C SER A 75 11.35 -1.42 -4.95
N TRP A 76 10.40 -1.32 -5.88
CA TRP A 76 10.57 -1.72 -7.27
C TRP A 76 9.62 -0.97 -8.19
N THR A 77 9.75 -1.13 -9.50
CA THR A 77 8.87 -0.49 -10.47
C THR A 77 8.15 -1.52 -11.32
N HIS A 78 6.89 -1.24 -11.65
CA HIS A 78 6.08 -2.13 -12.48
C HIS A 78 5.12 -1.32 -13.37
N ILE A 79 4.86 -1.83 -14.58
CA ILE A 79 3.79 -1.33 -15.44
C ILE A 79 2.57 -2.22 -15.21
N ASN A 80 1.54 -1.67 -14.56
CA ASN A 80 0.33 -2.41 -14.28
C ASN A 80 -0.50 -2.58 -15.57
N PRO A 81 -0.82 -3.82 -15.99
CA PRO A 81 -1.51 -4.05 -17.26
C PRO A 81 -3.00 -3.66 -17.25
N VAL A 82 -3.64 -3.64 -16.08
CA VAL A 82 -5.06 -3.28 -15.95
C VAL A 82 -5.22 -1.76 -16.00
N MET A 83 -4.37 -1.03 -15.27
CA MET A 83 -4.42 0.44 -15.21
C MET A 83 -3.62 1.10 -16.34
N ASN A 84 -2.77 0.35 -17.05
CA ASN A 84 -1.85 0.84 -18.08
C ASN A 84 -0.99 2.03 -17.61
N LYS A 85 -0.46 1.93 -16.39
CA LYS A 85 0.34 2.95 -15.73
C LYS A 85 1.61 2.35 -15.14
N ARG A 86 2.66 3.17 -15.07
CA ARG A 86 3.90 2.81 -14.39
C ARG A 86 3.85 3.26 -12.93
N PHE A 87 4.17 2.35 -12.04
CA PHE A 87 4.19 2.61 -10.59
C PHE A 87 5.57 2.38 -10.00
N LEU A 88 5.96 3.26 -9.07
CA LEU A 88 6.95 2.94 -8.04
C LEU A 88 6.21 2.26 -6.91
N ILE A 89 6.57 1.03 -6.63
CA ILE A 89 5.89 0.16 -5.67
C ILE A 89 6.75 0.01 -4.41
N LYS A 90 6.10 0.02 -3.27
CA LYS A 90 6.66 -0.27 -1.96
C LYS A 90 5.85 -1.37 -1.29
N ASP A 91 6.50 -2.49 -1.09
CA ASP A 91 5.92 -3.66 -0.45
C ASP A 91 6.50 -3.88 0.93
N SER A 92 5.67 -4.26 1.87
CA SER A 92 6.10 -4.77 3.16
C SER A 92 5.14 -5.84 3.67
N VAL A 93 5.55 -6.54 4.73
CA VAL A 93 4.72 -7.53 5.40
C VAL A 93 4.49 -7.15 6.85
N PHE A 94 3.33 -7.53 7.35
CA PHE A 94 3.00 -7.43 8.76
C PHE A 94 2.17 -8.64 9.21
N TYR A 95 2.14 -8.86 10.53
CA TYR A 95 1.34 -9.90 11.14
C TYR A 95 0.16 -9.30 11.86
N TYR A 96 -1.00 -9.90 11.68
CA TYR A 96 -2.20 -9.57 12.41
C TYR A 96 -3.01 -10.84 12.66
N ASP A 97 -3.36 -11.11 13.92
CA ASP A 97 -4.14 -12.27 14.34
C ASP A 97 -3.53 -13.61 13.84
N ASP A 98 -2.21 -13.75 14.05
CA ASP A 98 -1.37 -14.89 13.63
C ASP A 98 -1.31 -15.15 12.12
N ARG A 99 -1.84 -14.25 11.28
CA ARG A 99 -1.77 -14.31 9.83
C ARG A 99 -0.79 -13.29 9.26
N LYS A 100 -0.19 -13.63 8.12
CA LYS A 100 0.77 -12.79 7.42
C LYS A 100 0.11 -12.06 6.26
N TYR A 101 0.22 -10.75 6.27
CA TYR A 101 -0.35 -9.88 5.26
C TYR A 101 0.73 -9.09 4.54
N ARG A 102 0.53 -8.87 3.23
CA ARG A 102 1.29 -7.90 2.43
C ARG A 102 0.51 -6.60 2.38
N ILE A 103 1.21 -5.49 2.59
CA ILE A 103 0.76 -4.16 2.20
C ILE A 103 1.58 -3.69 1.01
N GLU A 104 0.89 -3.15 0.01
CA GLU A 104 1.52 -2.49 -1.14
C GLU A 104 1.02 -1.06 -1.23
N ILE A 105 1.98 -0.14 -1.42
CA ILE A 105 1.72 1.25 -1.77
C ILE A 105 2.36 1.48 -3.14
N ALA A 106 1.57 1.95 -4.11
CA ALA A 106 2.04 2.19 -5.46
C ALA A 106 1.78 3.64 -5.88
N ILE A 107 2.84 4.31 -6.28
CA ILE A 107 2.86 5.72 -6.66
C ILE A 107 2.94 5.79 -8.18
N ASP A 108 1.98 6.46 -8.81
CA ASP A 108 1.93 6.70 -10.26
C ASP A 108 3.08 7.64 -10.66
N VAL A 109 4.10 7.11 -11.34
CA VAL A 109 5.29 7.87 -11.75
C VAL A 109 5.09 8.66 -13.04
N ASP A 110 4.04 8.40 -13.78
CA ASP A 110 3.71 9.09 -15.03
C ASP A 110 2.71 10.24 -14.79
N SER A 111 2.25 10.46 -13.53
CA SER A 111 1.37 11.57 -13.19
C SER A 111 2.11 12.93 -13.32
N GLU A 112 1.43 13.96 -13.84
CA GLU A 112 2.01 15.29 -14.02
C GLU A 112 2.52 15.90 -12.71
N VAL A 113 1.92 15.56 -11.58
CA VAL A 113 2.31 16.02 -10.24
C VAL A 113 3.71 15.53 -9.86
N VAL A 114 4.07 14.33 -10.31
CA VAL A 114 5.35 13.70 -10.01
C VAL A 114 6.47 14.23 -10.89
N CYS A 115 6.18 14.57 -12.14
CA CYS A 115 7.17 15.11 -13.08
C CYS A 115 7.69 16.51 -12.70
N GLN A 116 7.00 17.24 -11.83
CA GLN A 116 7.35 18.63 -11.55
C GLN A 116 8.34 18.83 -10.40
N THR A 117 8.63 17.83 -9.55
CA THR A 117 9.60 18.02 -8.45
C THR A 117 10.25 16.72 -7.96
N PRO A 118 11.53 16.47 -8.32
CA PRO A 118 12.32 15.38 -7.72
C PRO A 118 12.38 15.44 -6.18
N TYR A 119 12.27 16.62 -5.62
CA TYR A 119 12.25 16.87 -4.18
C TYR A 119 10.97 16.38 -3.50
N TYR A 120 9.83 16.47 -4.17
CA TYR A 120 8.54 16.02 -3.65
C TYR A 120 8.50 14.49 -3.49
N TYR A 121 9.14 13.78 -4.40
CA TYR A 121 9.25 12.32 -4.38
C TYR A 121 10.02 11.80 -3.18
N ALA A 122 11.23 12.30 -2.99
CA ALA A 122 12.08 11.90 -1.87
C ALA A 122 11.44 12.21 -0.50
N ARG A 123 10.70 13.33 -0.43
CA ARG A 123 10.02 13.76 0.80
C ARG A 123 8.78 12.91 1.10
N SER A 124 7.90 12.69 0.12
CA SER A 124 6.71 11.83 0.29
C SER A 124 7.10 10.40 0.61
N GLU A 125 8.12 9.88 -0.05
CA GLU A 125 8.68 8.56 0.20
C GLU A 125 9.19 8.41 1.63
N SER A 126 9.93 9.39 2.13
CA SER A 126 10.44 9.39 3.51
C SER A 126 9.30 9.46 4.54
N ILE A 127 8.28 10.27 4.28
CA ILE A 127 7.10 10.41 5.14
C ILE A 127 6.29 9.13 5.19
N LEU A 128 5.98 8.54 4.03
CA LEU A 128 5.24 7.28 3.95
C LEU A 128 5.98 6.14 4.67
N ASN A 129 7.29 6.01 4.44
CA ASN A 129 8.11 5.02 5.13
C ASN A 129 8.09 5.22 6.65
N GLY A 130 8.23 6.46 7.11
CA GLY A 130 8.18 6.78 8.53
C GLY A 130 6.81 6.48 9.16
N CYS A 131 5.73 6.85 8.48
CA CYS A 131 4.36 6.55 8.92
C CYS A 131 4.11 5.04 9.01
N LEU A 132 4.51 4.28 8.00
CA LEU A 132 4.32 2.83 7.96
C LEU A 132 5.16 2.12 9.01
N GLN A 133 6.42 2.53 9.21
CA GLN A 133 7.25 1.99 10.29
C GLN A 133 6.63 2.23 11.66
N GLN A 134 6.05 3.41 11.90
CA GLN A 134 5.36 3.69 13.16
C GLN A 134 4.08 2.87 13.30
N ALA A 135 3.29 2.70 12.23
CA ALA A 135 2.06 1.91 12.24
C ALA A 135 2.29 0.44 12.57
N PHE A 136 3.40 -0.14 12.07
CA PHE A 136 3.70 -1.56 12.27
C PHE A 136 4.59 -1.85 13.47
N SER A 137 5.14 -0.83 14.14
CA SER A 137 6.03 -1.03 15.29
C SER A 137 5.30 -1.34 16.59
N ASP A 138 4.01 -1.10 16.68
CA ASP A 138 3.20 -1.29 17.88
C ASP A 138 2.01 -2.23 17.65
N ALA A 139 1.82 -3.15 18.59
CA ALA A 139 0.64 -4.01 18.63
C ALA A 139 -0.64 -3.25 19.06
N ASN A 140 -0.49 -2.00 19.55
CA ASN A 140 -1.63 -1.17 19.96
C ASN A 140 -1.91 -0.09 18.90
N PRO A 141 -3.07 -0.14 18.20
CA PRO A 141 -3.42 0.78 17.11
C PRO A 141 -3.48 2.25 17.54
N GLU A 142 -3.93 2.54 18.77
CA GLU A 142 -4.01 3.93 19.26
C GLU A 142 -2.62 4.55 19.47
N VAL A 143 -1.67 3.76 19.97
CA VAL A 143 -0.28 4.18 20.14
C VAL A 143 0.38 4.37 18.76
N ALA A 144 0.15 3.47 17.83
CA ALA A 144 0.62 3.58 16.46
C ALA A 144 0.10 4.85 15.77
N LEU A 145 -1.18 5.13 15.88
CA LEU A 145 -1.80 6.35 15.34
C LEU A 145 -1.20 7.62 15.95
N GLY A 146 -1.05 7.67 17.27
CA GLY A 146 -0.42 8.79 17.97
C GLY A 146 1.01 9.06 17.51
N ARG A 147 1.78 8.01 17.23
CA ARG A 147 3.15 8.12 16.67
C ARG A 147 3.16 8.61 15.22
N ILE A 148 2.26 8.10 14.39
CA ILE A 148 2.10 8.55 13.00
C ILE A 148 1.78 10.05 12.97
N LEU A 149 0.79 10.49 13.72
CA LEU A 149 0.39 11.91 13.79
C LEU A 149 1.54 12.79 14.30
N SER A 150 2.29 12.33 15.31
CA SER A 150 3.47 13.02 15.82
C SER A 150 4.61 13.08 14.78
N TYR A 151 4.81 12.05 14.00
CA TYR A 151 5.80 12.00 12.92
C TYR A 151 5.44 12.96 11.79
N VAL A 152 4.20 12.90 11.30
CA VAL A 152 3.67 13.79 10.27
C VAL A 152 3.73 15.26 10.74
N GLY A 153 3.26 15.55 11.95
CA GLY A 153 3.28 16.89 12.52
C GLY A 153 4.69 17.49 12.60
N ARG A 154 5.70 16.71 12.98
CA ARG A 154 7.10 17.17 12.99
C ARG A 154 7.71 17.38 11.61
N THR A 155 7.27 16.60 10.62
CA THR A 155 7.82 16.66 9.26
C THR A 155 7.26 17.86 8.47
N PHE A 156 6.05 18.29 8.80
CA PHE A 156 5.38 19.45 8.17
C PHE A 156 5.45 20.73 9.00
N SER A 157 5.97 20.70 10.23
CA SER A 157 6.25 21.91 11.01
C SER A 157 7.53 22.54 10.48
N CYS A 158 7.37 23.50 9.57
CA CYS A 158 8.41 24.48 9.19
C CYS A 158 8.27 25.71 10.06
#